data_109182542a01de46f7ffe10140fa589c
#
_entry.id   109182542a01de46f7ffe10140fa589c
#
_cell.length_a   1.000
_cell.length_b   1.000
_cell.length_c   1.000
_cell.angle_alpha   90.00
_cell.angle_beta   90.00
_cell.angle_gamma   90.00
#
_symmetry.space_group_name_H-M   'P 1'
#
loop_
_entity.id
_entity.type
_entity.pdbx_description
1 polymer ?
#
loop_
_entity_poly.entity_id
_entity_poly.type
_entity_poly.pdbx_seq_one_letter_code
_entity_poly.pdbx_strand_id
1 'polypeptide(L)'
;MINLEDARRIIAAAETKAIEIGQPMNIAVADAGGNLVAHVRMDGAWIGSVDISIKKAWTSAAFTVATKDVAEHCQSGGQFFGIHASNNGKVMIFAGGIPIKKGKKYVGAIGVSGGSGEQDHAVAEAGAKAY
;
A
#
# COMPACT_ATOMS: atom_id res chain seq x y z
N MET A 1 -6.50 -15.43 4.92
CA MET A 1 -6.28 -14.09 5.55
C MET A 1 -4.82 -13.92 5.88
N ILE A 2 -4.28 -12.76 5.60
CA ILE A 2 -2.91 -12.43 5.97
C ILE A 2 -2.78 -12.38 7.50
N ASN A 3 -1.82 -13.14 8.03
CA ASN A 3 -1.46 -13.10 9.45
C ASN A 3 -0.14 -12.34 9.65
N LEU A 4 0.33 -12.23 10.89
CA LEU A 4 1.55 -11.47 11.19
C LEU A 4 2.79 -12.08 10.54
N GLU A 5 2.88 -13.41 10.47
CA GLU A 5 4.01 -14.09 9.81
C GLU A 5 4.03 -13.76 8.33
N ASP A 6 2.89 -13.82 7.67
CA ASP A 6 2.74 -13.41 6.26
C ASP A 6 3.16 -11.96 6.07
N ALA A 7 2.67 -11.07 6.94
CA ALA A 7 2.98 -9.65 6.86
C ALA A 7 4.48 -9.38 7.01
N ARG A 8 5.16 -10.08 7.91
CA ARG A 8 6.62 -9.94 8.07
C ARG A 8 7.37 -10.36 6.81
N ARG A 9 6.94 -11.45 6.17
CA ARG A 9 7.56 -11.94 4.93
C ARG A 9 7.34 -10.93 3.80
N ILE A 10 6.13 -10.41 3.66
CA ILE A 10 5.78 -9.39 2.67
C ILE A 10 6.62 -8.13 2.87
N ILE A 11 6.71 -7.65 4.11
CA ILE A 11 7.49 -6.46 4.45
C ILE A 11 8.97 -6.68 4.16
N ALA A 12 9.54 -7.84 4.51
CA ALA A 12 10.94 -8.14 4.24
C ALA A 12 11.27 -8.06 2.74
N ALA A 13 10.41 -8.60 1.89
CA ALA A 13 10.60 -8.53 0.44
C ALA A 13 10.49 -7.09 -0.08
N ALA A 14 9.54 -6.32 0.45
CA ALA A 14 9.39 -4.91 0.10
C ALA A 14 10.62 -4.09 0.53
N GLU A 15 11.13 -4.32 1.74
CA GLU A 15 12.36 -3.67 2.22
C GLU A 15 13.56 -3.98 1.33
N THR A 16 13.71 -5.22 0.90
CA THR A 16 14.78 -5.62 -0.01
C THR A 16 14.72 -4.81 -1.30
N LYS A 17 13.53 -4.65 -1.87
CA LYS A 17 13.35 -3.84 -3.08
C LYS A 17 13.63 -2.37 -2.83
N ALA A 18 13.20 -1.83 -1.70
CA ALA A 18 13.46 -0.44 -1.32
C ALA A 18 14.96 -0.16 -1.21
N ILE A 19 15.70 -1.07 -0.61
CA ILE A 19 17.17 -0.99 -0.50
C ILE A 19 17.80 -1.02 -1.92
N GLU A 20 17.34 -1.95 -2.75
CA GLU A 20 17.84 -2.10 -4.12
C GLU A 20 17.70 -0.81 -4.92
N ILE A 21 16.56 -0.13 -4.83
CA ILE A 21 16.33 1.13 -5.55
C ILE A 21 16.84 2.38 -4.81
N GLY A 22 17.37 2.20 -3.60
CA GLY A 22 17.97 3.29 -2.82
C GLY A 22 16.97 4.29 -2.25
N GLN A 23 15.74 3.87 -1.98
CA GLN A 23 14.69 4.77 -1.46
C GLN A 23 14.11 4.21 -0.16
N PRO A 24 14.34 4.87 0.99
CA PRO A 24 13.73 4.43 2.25
C PRO A 24 12.21 4.64 2.20
N MET A 25 11.48 3.65 2.71
CA MET A 25 10.04 3.58 2.60
C MET A 25 9.35 3.32 3.93
N ASN A 26 8.09 3.70 4.01
CA ASN A 26 7.13 3.19 4.98
C ASN A 26 6.34 2.07 4.31
N ILE A 27 6.20 0.93 4.98
CA ILE A 27 5.56 -0.25 4.43
C ILE A 27 4.53 -0.77 5.42
N ALA A 28 3.28 -0.85 4.99
CA ALA A 28 2.17 -1.33 5.80
C ALA A 28 1.53 -2.56 5.15
N VAL A 29 1.10 -3.51 5.95
CA VAL A 29 0.33 -4.67 5.51
C VAL A 29 -0.96 -4.72 6.29
N ALA A 30 -2.08 -4.82 5.58
CA ALA A 30 -3.42 -4.95 6.14
C ALA A 30 -4.01 -6.33 5.79
N ASP A 31 -4.93 -6.81 6.64
CA ASP A 31 -5.71 -7.99 6.36
C ASP A 31 -6.87 -7.68 5.39
N ALA A 32 -7.67 -8.68 5.06
CA ALA A 32 -8.78 -8.50 4.12
C ALA A 32 -9.88 -7.56 4.63
N GLY A 33 -9.94 -7.32 5.92
CA GLY A 33 -10.88 -6.36 6.52
C GLY A 33 -10.34 -4.93 6.54
N GLY A 34 -9.15 -4.70 6.01
CA GLY A 34 -8.50 -3.39 6.05
C GLY A 34 -7.79 -3.10 7.38
N ASN A 35 -7.72 -4.05 8.28
CA ASN A 35 -7.07 -3.86 9.58
C ASN A 35 -5.55 -3.94 9.43
N LEU A 36 -4.84 -3.00 10.02
CA LEU A 36 -3.38 -3.02 10.02
C LEU A 36 -2.86 -4.26 10.77
N VAL A 37 -2.02 -5.05 10.12
CA VAL A 37 -1.36 -6.21 10.72
C VAL A 37 0.06 -5.85 11.16
N ALA A 38 0.84 -5.17 10.30
CA ALA A 38 2.19 -4.75 10.62
C ALA A 38 2.60 -3.54 9.78
N HIS A 39 3.52 -2.75 10.31
CA HIS A 39 4.06 -1.57 9.65
C HIS A 39 5.53 -1.40 10.04
N VAL A 40 6.35 -0.97 9.08
CA VAL A 40 7.71 -0.52 9.36
C VAL A 40 7.98 0.83 8.71
N ARG A 41 8.73 1.67 9.41
CA ARG A 41 9.33 2.86 8.82
C ARG A 41 10.83 2.62 8.74
N MET A 42 11.34 2.50 7.51
CA MET A 42 12.77 2.36 7.30
C MET A 42 13.50 3.62 7.77
N ASP A 43 14.75 3.45 8.19
CA ASP A 43 15.57 4.59 8.59
C ASP A 43 15.67 5.61 7.46
N GLY A 44 15.43 6.87 7.78
CA GLY A 44 15.43 7.96 6.80
C GLY A 44 14.12 8.16 6.04
N ALA A 45 13.14 7.28 6.19
CA ALA A 45 11.83 7.46 5.56
C ALA A 45 11.04 8.59 6.25
N TRP A 46 10.23 9.31 5.47
CA TRP A 46 9.46 10.45 5.95
C TRP A 46 8.39 10.05 6.95
N ILE A 47 8.28 10.80 8.05
CA ILE A 47 7.26 10.55 9.07
C ILE A 47 5.83 10.72 8.51
N GLY A 48 5.61 11.65 7.60
CA GLY A 48 4.32 11.86 6.96
C GLY A 48 3.86 10.65 6.15
N SER A 49 4.78 9.86 5.64
CA SER A 49 4.47 8.66 4.86
C SER A 49 4.06 7.47 5.72
N VAL A 50 4.18 7.53 7.05
CA VAL A 50 3.65 6.50 7.94
C VAL A 50 2.14 6.40 7.74
N ASP A 51 1.43 7.49 7.91
CA ASP A 51 -0.02 7.54 7.75
C ASP A 51 -0.44 7.15 6.32
N ILE A 52 0.25 7.70 5.33
CA ILE A 52 -0.07 7.45 3.92
C ILE A 52 0.07 5.98 3.55
N SER A 53 1.15 5.31 3.99
CA SER A 53 1.34 3.88 3.69
C SER A 53 0.23 3.01 4.29
N ILE A 54 -0.18 3.31 5.51
CA ILE A 54 -1.27 2.60 6.19
C ILE A 54 -2.58 2.81 5.43
N LYS A 55 -2.87 4.03 5.00
CA LYS A 55 -4.07 4.36 4.24
C LYS A 55 -4.08 3.77 2.83
N LYS A 56 -2.91 3.65 2.18
CA LYS A 56 -2.80 2.95 0.90
C LYS A 56 -3.15 1.48 1.05
N ALA A 57 -2.65 0.81 2.09
CA ALA A 57 -2.99 -0.58 2.37
C ALA A 57 -4.50 -0.72 2.63
N TRP A 58 -5.06 0.17 3.44
CA TRP A 58 -6.50 0.18 3.71
C TRP A 58 -7.31 0.34 2.41
N THR A 59 -6.94 1.31 1.58
CA THR A 59 -7.65 1.58 0.31
C THR A 59 -7.66 0.37 -0.60
N SER A 60 -6.50 -0.28 -0.78
CA SER A 60 -6.41 -1.47 -1.63
C SER A 60 -7.18 -2.66 -1.08
N ALA A 61 -7.23 -2.83 0.24
CA ALA A 61 -8.05 -3.86 0.87
C ALA A 61 -9.54 -3.55 0.73
N ALA A 62 -9.94 -2.31 0.98
CA ALA A 62 -11.34 -1.90 1.00
C ALA A 62 -12.00 -1.91 -0.39
N PHE A 63 -11.25 -1.55 -1.43
CA PHE A 63 -11.78 -1.47 -2.80
C PHE A 63 -11.26 -2.58 -3.72
N THR A 64 -10.37 -3.44 -3.22
CA THR A 64 -9.77 -4.56 -3.97
C THR A 64 -9.14 -4.12 -5.30
N VAL A 65 -8.43 -2.99 -5.25
CA VAL A 65 -7.81 -2.36 -6.42
C VAL A 65 -6.47 -1.73 -6.04
N ALA A 66 -5.54 -1.69 -6.99
CA ALA A 66 -4.29 -0.96 -6.78
C ALA A 66 -4.57 0.55 -6.71
N THR A 67 -3.91 1.27 -5.79
CA THR A 67 -4.16 2.71 -5.64
C THR A 67 -3.73 3.52 -6.87
N LYS A 68 -2.81 3.03 -7.68
CA LYS A 68 -2.48 3.68 -8.96
C LYS A 68 -3.69 3.73 -9.91
N ASP A 69 -4.54 2.70 -9.87
CA ASP A 69 -5.73 2.63 -10.70
C ASP A 69 -6.84 3.53 -10.14
N VAL A 70 -6.93 3.64 -8.82
CA VAL A 70 -7.79 4.64 -8.15
C VAL A 70 -7.38 6.04 -8.60
N ALA A 71 -6.08 6.31 -8.62
CA ALA A 71 -5.54 7.63 -8.98
C ALA A 71 -6.01 8.11 -10.36
N GLU A 72 -6.10 7.22 -11.33
CA GLU A 72 -6.54 7.58 -12.70
C GLU A 72 -7.92 8.22 -12.73
N HIS A 73 -8.82 7.79 -11.85
CA HIS A 73 -10.21 8.25 -11.81
C HIS A 73 -10.46 9.37 -10.81
N CYS A 74 -9.47 9.73 -10.02
CA CYS A 74 -9.64 10.62 -8.86
C CYS A 74 -8.92 11.96 -8.99
N GLN A 75 -8.29 12.20 -10.14
CA GLN A 75 -7.67 13.50 -10.41
C GLN A 75 -8.74 14.53 -10.76
N SER A 76 -8.37 15.81 -10.74
CA SER A 76 -9.26 16.89 -11.13
C SER A 76 -9.86 16.60 -12.51
N GLY A 77 -11.18 16.62 -12.61
CA GLY A 77 -11.91 16.24 -13.83
C GLY A 77 -12.22 14.75 -13.95
N GLY A 78 -11.68 13.92 -13.09
CA GLY A 78 -11.99 12.49 -13.05
C GLY A 78 -13.37 12.22 -12.44
N GLN A 79 -13.99 11.10 -12.81
CA GLN A 79 -15.35 10.77 -12.37
C GLN A 79 -15.51 10.59 -10.87
N PHE A 80 -14.42 10.23 -10.17
CA PHE A 80 -14.43 10.00 -8.73
C PHE A 80 -13.59 11.04 -7.96
N PHE A 81 -13.37 12.20 -8.58
CA PHE A 81 -12.71 13.29 -7.85
C PHE A 81 -13.51 13.61 -6.59
N GLY A 82 -12.81 13.65 -5.45
CA GLY A 82 -13.45 13.87 -4.15
C GLY A 82 -13.60 12.60 -3.32
N ILE A 83 -13.35 11.42 -3.87
CA ILE A 83 -13.43 10.17 -3.09
C ILE A 83 -12.48 10.19 -1.88
N HIS A 84 -11.38 10.93 -1.97
CA HIS A 84 -10.40 11.08 -0.88
C HIS A 84 -10.99 11.77 0.36
N ALA A 85 -12.12 12.47 0.21
CA ALA A 85 -12.83 13.05 1.34
C ALA A 85 -13.79 12.06 2.03
N SER A 86 -14.03 10.91 1.41
CA SER A 86 -14.87 9.85 1.99
C SER A 86 -14.09 9.02 2.99
N ASN A 87 -14.80 8.15 3.75
CA ASN A 87 -14.20 7.21 4.68
C ASN A 87 -13.21 7.86 5.65
N ASN A 88 -13.57 9.05 6.16
CA ASN A 88 -12.73 9.83 7.08
C ASN A 88 -11.32 10.11 6.53
N GLY A 89 -11.21 10.32 5.22
CA GLY A 89 -9.95 10.64 4.58
C GLY A 89 -9.02 9.45 4.40
N LYS A 90 -9.52 8.22 4.52
CA LYS A 90 -8.66 7.02 4.39
C LYS A 90 -8.35 6.65 2.95
N VAL A 91 -9.12 7.14 1.98
CA VAL A 91 -8.92 6.76 0.57
C VAL A 91 -7.73 7.51 0.01
N MET A 92 -6.64 6.78 -0.27
CA MET A 92 -5.44 7.34 -0.90
C MET A 92 -5.54 7.23 -2.41
N ILE A 93 -5.26 8.34 -3.09
CA ILE A 93 -5.40 8.46 -4.54
C ILE A 93 -4.05 8.55 -5.24
N PHE A 94 -3.04 7.88 -4.68
CA PHE A 94 -1.67 7.82 -5.24
C PHE A 94 -1.22 6.36 -5.30
N ALA A 95 -0.37 6.02 -6.28
CA ALA A 95 0.22 4.69 -6.42
C ALA A 95 0.96 4.24 -5.15
N GLY A 96 1.02 2.95 -4.92
CA GLY A 96 1.76 2.34 -3.80
C GLY A 96 0.95 1.36 -2.96
N GLY A 97 -0.35 1.29 -3.17
CA GLY A 97 -1.19 0.26 -2.55
C GLY A 97 -1.49 -0.85 -3.55
N ILE A 98 -1.40 -2.10 -3.12
CA ILE A 98 -1.69 -3.27 -3.98
C ILE A 98 -2.47 -4.30 -3.18
N PRO A 99 -3.63 -4.76 -3.67
CA PRO A 99 -4.36 -5.85 -3.02
C PRO A 99 -3.65 -7.18 -3.27
N ILE A 100 -3.66 -8.06 -2.28
CA ILE A 100 -2.98 -9.36 -2.33
C ILE A 100 -4.03 -10.45 -2.40
N LYS A 101 -3.83 -11.37 -3.35
CA LYS A 101 -4.72 -12.52 -3.56
C LYS A 101 -4.02 -13.83 -3.27
N LYS A 102 -4.82 -14.79 -2.82
CA LYS A 102 -4.48 -16.22 -2.84
C LYS A 102 -5.48 -16.89 -3.78
N GLY A 103 -5.02 -17.27 -4.97
CA GLY A 103 -5.93 -17.69 -6.03
C GLY A 103 -6.85 -16.55 -6.45
N LYS A 104 -8.15 -16.73 -6.33
CA LYS A 104 -9.16 -15.71 -6.66
C LYS A 104 -9.60 -14.88 -5.44
N LYS A 105 -9.14 -15.24 -4.24
CA LYS A 105 -9.57 -14.61 -3.00
C LYS A 105 -8.62 -13.49 -2.58
N TYR A 106 -9.16 -12.32 -2.27
CA TYR A 106 -8.39 -11.25 -1.65
C TYR A 106 -8.13 -11.58 -0.19
N VAL A 107 -6.86 -11.54 0.22
CA VAL A 107 -6.44 -11.91 1.58
C VAL A 107 -5.90 -10.73 2.38
N GLY A 108 -5.67 -9.61 1.74
CA GLY A 108 -5.17 -8.39 2.37
C GLY A 108 -4.60 -7.43 1.36
N ALA A 109 -3.74 -6.54 1.80
CA ALA A 109 -3.10 -5.55 0.93
C ALA A 109 -1.79 -5.04 1.53
N ILE A 110 -0.93 -4.54 0.67
CA ILE A 110 0.27 -3.81 1.06
C ILE A 110 0.12 -2.34 0.68
N GLY A 111 0.66 -1.43 1.48
CA GLY A 111 0.74 -0.01 1.19
C GLY A 111 2.15 0.50 1.41
N VAL A 112 2.71 1.19 0.43
CA VAL A 112 4.07 1.72 0.47
C VAL A 112 4.05 3.21 0.15
N SER A 113 4.79 3.98 0.94
CA SER A 113 4.93 5.43 0.73
C SER A 113 6.30 5.92 1.15
N GLY A 114 6.87 6.82 0.38
CA GLY A 114 8.17 7.43 0.71
C GLY A 114 8.98 7.88 -0.49
N GLY A 115 8.57 7.54 -1.70
CA GLY A 115 9.23 7.95 -2.92
C GLY A 115 8.25 8.52 -3.94
N SER A 116 8.57 8.40 -5.22
CA SER A 116 7.62 8.69 -6.29
C SER A 116 6.54 7.61 -6.35
N GLY A 117 5.45 7.87 -7.07
CA GLY A 117 4.41 6.86 -7.29
C GLY A 117 4.97 5.58 -7.91
N GLU A 118 5.87 5.70 -8.86
CA GLU A 118 6.52 4.55 -9.52
C GLU A 118 7.36 3.74 -8.54
N GLN A 119 8.15 4.41 -7.70
CA GLN A 119 8.97 3.76 -6.66
C GLN A 119 8.10 3.07 -5.63
N ASP A 120 7.09 3.74 -5.13
CA ASP A 120 6.15 3.19 -4.14
C ASP A 120 5.47 1.94 -4.69
N HIS A 121 5.00 2.00 -5.93
CA HIS A 121 4.33 0.86 -6.58
C HIS A 121 5.30 -0.33 -6.78
N ALA A 122 6.53 -0.06 -7.23
CA ALA A 122 7.53 -1.11 -7.44
C ALA A 122 7.87 -1.86 -6.15
N VAL A 123 8.01 -1.13 -5.04
CA VAL A 123 8.28 -1.72 -3.73
C VAL A 123 7.07 -2.53 -3.24
N ALA A 124 5.86 -1.99 -3.41
CA ALA A 124 4.63 -2.68 -3.05
C ALA A 124 4.47 -3.98 -3.86
N GLU A 125 4.76 -3.95 -5.16
CA GLU A 125 4.68 -5.12 -6.02
C GLU A 125 5.64 -6.22 -5.58
N ALA A 126 6.88 -5.87 -5.23
CA ALA A 126 7.86 -6.82 -4.71
C ALA A 126 7.36 -7.49 -3.43
N GLY A 127 6.75 -6.72 -2.53
CA GLY A 127 6.16 -7.27 -1.31
C GLY A 127 4.97 -8.19 -1.60
N ALA A 128 4.06 -7.76 -2.45
CA ALA A 128 2.87 -8.54 -2.80
C ALA A 128 3.21 -9.90 -3.40
N LYS A 129 4.27 -9.98 -4.20
CA LYS A 129 4.72 -11.24 -4.81
C LYS A 129 5.28 -12.24 -3.81
N ALA A 130 5.64 -11.80 -2.60
CA ALA A 130 6.22 -12.67 -1.58
C ALA A 130 5.16 -13.40 -0.73
N TYR A 131 3.91 -13.13 -0.94
CA TYR A 131 2.81 -13.84 -0.24
C TYR A 131 2.61 -15.29 -0.76
#